data_f26ec31e0317747b61e546e3a08a7830
#
_entry.id   f26ec31e0317747b61e546e3a08a7830
#
_cell.length_a   1.000
_cell.length_b   1.000
_cell.length_c   1.000
_cell.angle_alpha   90.00
_cell.angle_beta   90.00
_cell.angle_gamma   90.00
#
_symmetry.space_group_name_H-M   'P 1'
#
loop_
_entity.id
_entity.type
_entity.pdbx_description
1 polymer ?
#
loop_
_entity_poly.entity_id
_entity_poly.type
_entity_poly.pdbx_seq_one_letter_code
_entity_poly.pdbx_strand_id
1 'polypeptide(L)'
;GSNDKWNRHDCYCGKKGCIETFLSGPGFSKHYYDLFNEKLDARIIQDNANNGDEKALEFIFQYLDYLARGLAQVINIIDPGAIVLGGGVSNMKQIYGNINAKLKKYVFSDTVNTEVVKNKFGDSSGVRGAADLGRKSI
;
A
#
# COMPACT_ATOMS: atom_id res chain seq x y z
N GLY A 1 17.18 19.89 -7.58
CA GLY A 1 16.00 19.48 -8.30
C GLY A 1 14.92 18.88 -7.42
N SER A 2 13.84 18.45 -8.02
CA SER A 2 12.73 17.87 -7.29
C SER A 2 13.12 16.61 -6.51
N ASN A 3 14.08 15.87 -7.02
CA ASN A 3 14.59 14.67 -6.36
C ASN A 3 15.28 14.98 -5.05
N ASP A 4 15.92 16.12 -4.95
CA ASP A 4 16.59 16.52 -3.72
C ASP A 4 15.61 16.73 -2.56
N LYS A 5 14.41 17.16 -2.87
CA LYS A 5 13.38 17.34 -1.84
C LYS A 5 12.98 16.00 -1.21
N TRP A 6 12.83 14.99 -2.03
CA TRP A 6 12.48 13.66 -1.56
C TRP A 6 13.57 13.07 -0.68
N ASN A 7 14.80 13.29 -1.05
CA ASN A 7 15.94 12.71 -0.34
C ASN A 7 16.25 13.41 0.97
N ARG A 8 15.66 14.58 1.21
CA ARG A 8 15.89 15.33 2.44
C ARG A 8 15.08 14.86 3.63
N HIS A 9 13.99 14.21 3.37
CA HIS A 9 13.07 13.80 4.46
C HIS A 9 13.48 12.47 5.05
N ASP A 10 13.73 12.47 6.35
CA ASP A 10 13.96 11.25 7.09
C ASP A 10 12.61 10.64 7.45
N CYS A 11 12.52 9.33 7.32
CA CYS A 11 11.32 8.59 7.65
C CYS A 11 11.57 7.74 8.90
N TYR A 12 10.54 7.52 9.68
CA TYR A 12 10.64 6.64 10.86
C TYR A 12 11.06 5.21 10.49
N CYS A 13 10.91 4.81 9.25
CA CYS A 13 11.34 3.50 8.77
C CYS A 13 12.87 3.42 8.59
N GLY A 14 13.58 4.52 8.82
CA GLY A 14 15.04 4.59 8.69
C GLY A 14 15.54 4.94 7.30
N LYS A 15 14.64 5.17 6.35
CA LYS A 15 14.99 5.53 4.98
C LYS A 15 14.64 6.98 4.69
N LYS A 16 15.20 7.51 3.62
CA LYS A 16 14.93 8.88 3.16
C LYS A 16 14.08 8.83 1.90
N GLY A 17 13.33 9.92 1.69
CA GLY A 17 12.52 10.05 0.49
C GLY A 17 11.35 9.08 0.45
N CYS A 18 10.77 8.77 1.61
CA CYS A 18 9.63 7.88 1.69
C CYS A 18 8.35 8.56 1.23
N ILE A 19 7.47 7.79 0.63
CA ILE A 19 6.16 8.23 0.18
C ILE A 19 5.11 7.50 0.99
N GLU A 20 4.07 8.23 1.38
CA GLU A 20 2.92 7.62 2.04
C GLU A 20 1.79 7.40 1.06
N THR A 21 1.13 6.28 1.20
CA THR A 21 -0.04 5.92 0.42
C THR A 21 -1.08 5.30 1.35
N PHE A 22 -2.31 5.77 1.25
CA PHE A 22 -3.38 5.29 2.11
C PHE A 22 -4.30 4.36 1.32
N LEU A 23 -4.50 3.17 1.87
CA LEU A 23 -5.35 2.15 1.28
C LEU A 23 -6.72 2.22 1.95
N SER A 24 -7.66 2.80 1.24
CA SER A 24 -9.00 3.08 1.75
C SER A 24 -9.85 1.82 1.83
N GLY A 25 -10.46 1.59 3.00
CA GLY A 25 -11.44 0.53 3.16
C GLY A 25 -12.61 0.65 2.20
N PRO A 26 -13.25 1.84 2.08
CA PRO A 26 -14.31 2.03 1.09
C PRO A 26 -13.87 1.77 -0.35
N GLY A 27 -12.65 2.17 -0.71
CA GLY A 27 -12.12 1.87 -2.04
C GLY A 27 -11.95 0.39 -2.29
N PHE A 28 -11.42 -0.32 -1.31
CA PHE A 28 -11.26 -1.77 -1.36
C PHE A 28 -12.63 -2.47 -1.53
N SER A 29 -13.61 -2.05 -0.74
CA SER A 29 -14.98 -2.58 -0.82
C SER A 29 -15.63 -2.31 -2.17
N LYS A 30 -15.37 -1.14 -2.74
CA LYS A 30 -15.90 -0.77 -4.04
C LYS A 30 -15.34 -1.68 -5.14
N HIS A 31 -14.05 -1.97 -5.10
CA HIS A 31 -13.44 -2.92 -6.04
C HIS A 31 -14.10 -4.29 -5.96
N TYR A 32 -14.37 -4.75 -4.74
CA TYR A 32 -15.03 -6.03 -4.53
C TYR A 32 -16.44 -6.03 -5.11
N TYR A 33 -17.19 -4.96 -4.84
CA TYR A 33 -18.52 -4.79 -5.39
C TYR A 33 -18.53 -4.79 -6.92
N ASP A 34 -17.57 -4.10 -7.52
CA ASP A 34 -17.48 -4.02 -8.98
C ASP A 34 -17.23 -5.38 -9.61
N LEU A 35 -16.49 -6.25 -8.94
CA LEU A 35 -16.18 -7.59 -9.46
C LEU A 35 -17.28 -8.61 -9.18
N PHE A 36 -17.87 -8.57 -8.02
CA PHE A 36 -18.77 -9.63 -7.56
C PHE A 36 -20.21 -9.19 -7.33
N ASN A 37 -20.49 -7.90 -7.50
CA ASN A 37 -21.81 -7.32 -7.24
C ASN A 37 -22.32 -7.64 -5.82
N GLU A 38 -21.41 -7.69 -4.86
CA GLU A 38 -21.69 -7.99 -3.47
C GLU A 38 -21.09 -6.91 -2.60
N LYS A 39 -21.93 -6.30 -1.76
CA LYS A 39 -21.51 -5.18 -0.94
C LYS A 39 -21.06 -5.66 0.42
N LEU A 40 -19.76 -5.72 0.62
CA LEU A 40 -19.14 -6.13 1.87
C LEU A 40 -18.13 -5.10 2.34
N ASP A 41 -18.03 -4.92 3.65
CA ASP A 41 -16.98 -4.13 4.26
C ASP A 41 -15.61 -4.75 4.02
N ALA A 42 -14.60 -3.91 3.91
CA ALA A 42 -13.22 -4.37 3.75
C ALA A 42 -12.81 -5.36 4.85
N ARG A 43 -13.24 -5.11 6.08
CA ARG A 43 -12.93 -5.99 7.21
C ARG A 43 -13.53 -7.38 7.02
N ILE A 44 -14.77 -7.43 6.56
CA ILE A 44 -15.45 -8.71 6.32
C ILE A 44 -14.76 -9.49 5.21
N ILE A 45 -14.36 -8.80 4.15
CA ILE A 45 -13.62 -9.43 3.04
C ILE A 45 -12.32 -10.04 3.55
N GLN A 46 -11.58 -9.28 4.37
CA GLN A 46 -10.31 -9.75 4.93
C GLN A 46 -10.53 -10.93 5.89
N ASP A 47 -11.57 -10.88 6.73
CA ASP A 47 -11.90 -11.97 7.64
C ASP A 47 -12.28 -13.23 6.86
N ASN A 48 -13.07 -13.08 5.80
CA ASN A 48 -13.44 -14.21 4.94
C ASN A 48 -12.20 -14.83 4.31
N ALA A 49 -11.26 -14.02 3.83
CA ALA A 49 -10.03 -14.54 3.26
C ALA A 49 -9.20 -15.29 4.30
N ASN A 50 -9.12 -14.75 5.52
CA ASN A 50 -8.40 -15.41 6.61
C ASN A 50 -9.03 -16.74 7.00
N ASN A 51 -10.31 -16.89 6.76
CA ASN A 51 -11.05 -18.14 7.01
C ASN A 51 -11.07 -19.08 5.80
N GLY A 52 -10.36 -18.73 4.73
CA GLY A 52 -10.21 -19.61 3.59
C GLY A 52 -11.25 -19.45 2.49
N ASP A 53 -12.04 -18.38 2.51
CA ASP A 53 -13.01 -18.13 1.44
C ASP A 53 -12.28 -17.88 0.12
N GLU A 54 -12.53 -18.74 -0.86
CA GLU A 54 -11.81 -18.70 -2.14
C GLU A 54 -12.06 -17.42 -2.91
N LYS A 55 -13.28 -16.91 -2.87
CA LYS A 55 -13.63 -15.67 -3.58
C LYS A 55 -12.90 -14.47 -2.99
N ALA A 56 -12.85 -14.40 -1.67
CA ALA A 56 -12.12 -13.31 -1.00
C ALA A 56 -10.61 -13.41 -1.26
N LEU A 57 -10.05 -14.62 -1.23
CA LEU A 57 -8.63 -14.82 -1.53
C LEU A 57 -8.29 -14.43 -2.97
N GLU A 58 -9.13 -14.83 -3.91
CA GLU A 58 -8.94 -14.46 -5.32
C GLU A 58 -9.01 -12.95 -5.51
N PHE A 59 -9.96 -12.31 -4.85
CA PHE A 59 -10.08 -10.85 -4.90
C PHE A 59 -8.83 -10.17 -4.35
N ILE A 60 -8.33 -10.63 -3.20
CA ILE A 60 -7.13 -10.05 -2.60
C ILE A 60 -5.94 -10.21 -3.55
N PHE A 61 -5.80 -11.34 -4.21
CA PHE A 61 -4.74 -11.57 -5.19
C PHE A 61 -4.80 -10.57 -6.33
N GLN A 62 -5.99 -10.33 -6.86
CA GLN A 62 -6.18 -9.34 -7.93
C GLN A 62 -5.92 -7.92 -7.43
N TYR A 63 -6.36 -7.62 -6.22
CA TYR A 63 -6.14 -6.32 -5.61
C TYR A 63 -4.64 -6.04 -5.42
N LEU A 64 -3.88 -7.05 -4.99
CA LEU A 64 -2.43 -6.91 -4.82
C LEU A 64 -1.73 -6.63 -6.14
N ASP A 65 -2.18 -7.25 -7.20
CA ASP A 65 -1.61 -6.98 -8.53
C ASP A 65 -1.92 -5.55 -8.98
N TYR A 66 -3.14 -5.10 -8.77
CA TYR A 66 -3.56 -3.73 -9.03
C TYR A 66 -2.71 -2.74 -8.22
N LEU A 67 -2.55 -3.01 -6.93
CA LEU A 67 -1.73 -2.18 -6.04
C LEU A 67 -0.29 -2.13 -6.52
N ALA A 68 0.28 -3.27 -6.89
CA ALA A 68 1.66 -3.34 -7.36
C ALA A 68 1.87 -2.50 -8.62
N ARG A 69 0.91 -2.51 -9.54
CA ARG A 69 0.99 -1.67 -10.74
C ARG A 69 1.04 -0.19 -10.40
N GLY A 70 0.18 0.23 -9.47
CA GLY A 70 0.17 1.63 -9.05
C GLY A 70 1.45 2.04 -8.34
N LEU A 71 1.93 1.20 -7.43
CA LEU A 71 3.17 1.48 -6.72
C LEU A 71 4.38 1.47 -7.66
N ALA A 72 4.39 0.58 -8.64
CA ALA A 72 5.48 0.51 -9.60
C ALA A 72 5.60 1.79 -10.44
N GLN A 73 4.48 2.42 -10.77
CA GLN A 73 4.51 3.70 -11.48
C GLN A 73 5.22 4.77 -10.65
N VAL A 74 4.94 4.81 -9.35
CA VAL A 74 5.59 5.74 -8.44
C VAL A 74 7.09 5.44 -8.35
N ILE A 75 7.44 4.17 -8.22
CA ILE A 75 8.84 3.74 -8.12
C ILE A 75 9.61 4.11 -9.39
N ASN A 76 9.02 3.85 -10.56
CA ASN A 76 9.67 4.14 -11.85
C ASN A 76 9.90 5.64 -12.06
N ILE A 77 9.03 6.49 -11.50
CA ILE A 77 9.13 7.94 -11.69
C ILE A 77 10.01 8.59 -10.64
N ILE A 78 9.84 8.21 -9.37
CA ILE A 78 10.41 8.92 -8.22
C ILE A 78 11.55 8.15 -7.56
N ASP A 79 11.54 6.83 -7.66
CA ASP A 79 12.50 5.94 -7.00
C ASP A 79 12.62 6.25 -5.49
N PRO A 80 11.53 6.14 -4.73
CA PRO A 80 11.57 6.45 -3.30
C PRO A 80 12.33 5.41 -2.51
N GLY A 81 12.81 5.79 -1.33
CA GLY A 81 13.46 4.86 -0.41
C GLY A 81 12.51 3.81 0.13
N ALA A 82 11.28 4.21 0.42
CA ALA A 82 10.24 3.31 0.85
C ALA A 82 8.86 3.87 0.52
N ILE A 83 7.88 2.99 0.44
CA ILE A 83 6.47 3.37 0.35
C ILE A 83 5.81 2.91 1.64
N VAL A 84 5.24 3.85 2.37
CA VAL A 84 4.59 3.58 3.66
C VAL A 84 3.10 3.48 3.42
N LEU A 85 2.52 2.33 3.74
CA LEU A 85 1.10 2.09 3.54
C LEU A 85 0.34 2.38 4.84
N GLY A 86 -0.68 3.22 4.74
CA GLY A 86 -1.58 3.55 5.83
C GLY A 86 -3.02 3.13 5.51
N GLY A 87 -3.91 3.35 6.47
CA GLY A 87 -5.32 3.02 6.34
C GLY A 87 -5.66 1.59 6.75
N GLY A 88 -6.96 1.29 6.83
CA GLY A 88 -7.44 -0.01 7.33
C GLY A 88 -6.95 -1.21 6.54
N VAL A 89 -6.87 -1.07 5.23
CA VAL A 89 -6.43 -2.17 4.37
C VAL A 89 -4.93 -2.44 4.52
N SER A 90 -4.16 -1.47 5.01
CA SER A 90 -2.72 -1.64 5.21
C SER A 90 -2.36 -2.70 6.24
N ASN A 91 -3.31 -3.10 7.08
CA ASN A 91 -3.11 -4.16 8.07
C ASN A 91 -3.19 -5.57 7.47
N MET A 92 -3.61 -5.67 6.22
CA MET A 92 -3.75 -6.95 5.55
C MET A 92 -2.37 -7.58 5.34
N LYS A 93 -2.10 -8.65 6.08
CA LYS A 93 -0.79 -9.29 6.08
C LYS A 93 -0.37 -9.84 4.71
N GLN A 94 -1.34 -10.18 3.88
CA GLN A 94 -1.07 -10.70 2.53
C GLN A 94 -0.29 -9.70 1.67
N ILE A 95 -0.41 -8.41 1.96
CA ILE A 95 0.34 -7.39 1.21
C ILE A 95 1.85 -7.65 1.33
N TYR A 96 2.34 -7.72 2.55
CA TYR A 96 3.78 -7.67 2.82
C TYR A 96 4.50 -8.97 2.44
N GLY A 97 3.77 -10.06 2.32
CA GLY A 97 4.34 -11.31 1.86
C GLY A 97 4.45 -11.43 0.35
N ASN A 98 3.71 -10.62 -0.40
CA ASN A 98 3.55 -10.82 -1.84
C ASN A 98 3.89 -9.61 -2.69
N ILE A 99 3.87 -8.40 -2.11
CA ILE A 99 3.95 -7.19 -2.91
C ILE A 99 5.28 -7.05 -3.65
N ASN A 100 6.39 -7.43 -3.01
CA ASN A 100 7.71 -7.29 -3.63
C ASN A 100 7.85 -8.17 -4.87
N ALA A 101 7.33 -9.38 -4.82
CA ALA A 101 7.36 -10.27 -5.96
C ALA A 101 6.55 -9.71 -7.14
N LYS A 102 5.41 -9.09 -6.83
CA LYS A 102 4.58 -8.48 -7.86
C LYS A 102 5.20 -7.21 -8.43
N LEU A 103 5.85 -6.42 -7.59
CA LEU A 103 6.54 -5.20 -8.04
C LEU A 103 7.61 -5.49 -9.07
N LYS A 104 8.33 -6.59 -8.94
CA LYS A 104 9.38 -6.97 -9.89
C LYS A 104 8.86 -7.11 -11.32
N LYS A 105 7.58 -7.37 -11.49
CA LYS A 105 6.98 -7.50 -12.82
C LYS A 105 6.80 -6.15 -13.51
N TYR A 106 6.66 -5.08 -12.75
CA TYR A 106 6.23 -3.78 -13.27
C TYR A 106 7.27 -2.68 -13.12
N VAL A 107 8.30 -2.90 -12.31
CA VAL A 107 9.38 -1.93 -12.14
C VAL A 107 10.42 -2.15 -13.24
N PHE A 108 10.84 -1.07 -13.87
CA PHE A 108 11.76 -1.14 -15.02
C PHE A 108 13.20 -1.49 -14.63
N SER A 109 13.55 -1.29 -13.36
CA SER A 109 14.89 -1.62 -12.88
C SER A 109 15.04 -3.12 -12.67
N ASP A 110 16.27 -3.63 -12.84
CA ASP A 110 16.57 -5.05 -12.57
C ASP A 110 16.36 -5.41 -11.11
N THR A 111 16.53 -4.44 -10.21
CA THR A 111 16.35 -4.64 -8.78
C THR A 111 15.35 -3.62 -8.24
N VAL A 112 14.50 -4.09 -7.32
CA VAL A 112 13.58 -3.20 -6.60
C VAL A 112 14.21 -2.88 -5.26
N ASN A 113 14.69 -1.63 -5.11
CA ASN A 113 15.32 -1.17 -3.88
C ASN A 113 14.32 -0.49 -2.93
N THR A 114 13.14 -0.13 -3.42
CA THR A 114 12.09 0.46 -2.61
C THR A 114 11.45 -0.60 -1.73
N GLU A 115 11.39 -0.34 -0.43
CA GLU A 115 10.66 -1.19 0.50
C GLU A 115 9.22 -0.72 0.62
N VAL A 116 8.30 -1.67 0.73
CA VAL A 116 6.91 -1.37 1.06
C VAL A 116 6.70 -1.76 2.51
N VAL A 117 6.37 -0.78 3.34
CA VAL A 117 6.27 -0.97 4.78
C VAL A 117 4.91 -0.47 5.28
N LYS A 118 4.49 -1.06 6.40
CA LYS A 118 3.26 -0.67 7.06
C LYS A 118 3.51 0.57 7.92
N ASN A 119 2.53 1.48 7.97
CA ASN A 119 2.57 2.61 8.87
C ASN A 119 2.61 2.10 10.31
N LYS A 120 3.60 2.54 11.08
CA LYS A 120 3.80 2.06 12.43
C LYS A 120 2.76 2.56 13.43
N PHE A 121 2.01 3.58 13.07
CA PHE A 121 1.01 4.16 13.97
C PHE A 121 -0.33 3.43 13.91
N GLY A 122 -0.55 2.54 12.93
CA GLY A 122 -1.78 1.78 12.80
C GLY A 122 -2.94 2.59 12.26
N ASP A 123 -4.13 1.99 12.25
CA ASP A 123 -5.32 2.57 11.63
C ASP A 123 -5.90 3.74 12.40
N SER A 124 -6.10 3.56 13.70
CA SER A 124 -6.73 4.58 14.55
C SER A 124 -5.89 5.82 14.66
N SER A 125 -4.58 5.67 14.52
CA SER A 125 -3.65 6.78 14.51
C SER A 125 -3.44 7.34 13.11
N GLY A 126 -3.92 6.63 12.10
CA GLY A 126 -3.69 6.98 10.70
C GLY A 126 -4.18 8.37 10.34
N VAL A 127 -5.37 8.75 10.82
CA VAL A 127 -5.91 10.07 10.53
C VAL A 127 -5.04 11.16 11.15
N ARG A 128 -4.68 11.01 12.42
CA ARG A 128 -3.80 11.96 13.08
C ARG A 128 -2.39 11.91 12.51
N GLY A 129 -1.88 10.70 12.30
CA GLY A 129 -0.58 10.51 11.69
C GLY A 129 -0.52 11.07 10.28
N ALA A 130 -1.58 10.88 9.52
CA ALA A 130 -1.68 11.43 8.17
C ALA A 130 -1.60 12.96 8.18
N ALA A 131 -2.32 13.60 9.11
CA ALA A 131 -2.28 15.04 9.23
C ALA A 131 -0.88 15.54 9.58
N ASP A 132 -0.21 14.88 10.52
CA ASP A 132 1.14 15.24 10.93
C ASP A 132 2.17 14.97 9.84
N LEU A 133 2.11 13.80 9.25
CA LEU A 133 3.02 13.40 8.19
C LEU A 133 2.80 14.22 6.93
N GLY A 134 1.55 14.54 6.62
CA GLY A 134 1.23 15.42 5.50
C GLY A 134 1.92 16.76 5.62
N ARG A 135 1.96 17.31 6.83
CA ARG A 135 2.67 18.58 7.06
C ARG A 135 4.17 18.45 6.95
N LYS A 136 4.72 17.30 7.30
CA LYS A 136 6.18 17.06 7.27
C LYS A 136 6.67 16.57 5.93
N SER A 137 5.86 15.76 5.26
CA SER A 137 6.25 15.13 4.00
C SER A 137 6.09 16.06 2.80
N ILE A 138 5.21 16.99 2.94
CA ILE A 138 4.91 17.97 1.90
C ILE A 138 5.64 19.26 2.19
#